data_4a853622b4fe90a46b073bcea2d59d9d
#
_entry.id   4a853622b4fe90a46b073bcea2d59d9d
#
_cell.length_a   1.000
_cell.length_b   1.000
_cell.length_c   1.000
_cell.angle_alpha   90.00
_cell.angle_beta   90.00
_cell.angle_gamma   90.00
#
_symmetry.space_group_name_H-M   'P 1'
#
loop_
_entity.id
_entity.type
_entity.pdbx_description
1 polymer ?
#
loop_
_entity_poly.entity_id
_entity_poly.type
_entity_poly.pdbx_seq_one_letter_code
_entity_poly.pdbx_strand_id
1 'polypeptide(L)'
;TISVTVWSIAAMLHAAVRTTFGFGAMRALLGIGESGNYPAGVKTVAEWFPKKERALAVGIFDSGSNIGACVAPILVPWILAVYGWQMAFIVTGALGFVWLAAWVSFYEIPVKQKKLSPAELNYINSDEDEAGEDNDTSTVTWKKLLGLKQTWAFIAGKFFTDPIWYFFLFWLPSYFATYFHLDLKKPSLPLVIVYTGTMIGSIGG
;
A
#
# COMPACT_ATOMS: atom_id res chain seq x y z
N THR A 1 6.31 4.92 9.91
CA THR A 1 7.50 5.78 9.74
C THR A 1 8.69 5.00 9.23
N ILE A 2 9.26 4.04 9.97
CA ILE A 2 10.47 3.28 9.59
C ILE A 2 10.30 2.60 8.23
N SER A 3 9.20 1.89 8.00
CA SER A 3 8.90 1.18 6.75
C SER A 3 8.95 2.10 5.53
N VAL A 4 8.28 3.24 5.59
CA VAL A 4 8.27 4.23 4.48
C VAL A 4 9.66 4.82 4.26
N THR A 5 10.43 5.06 5.33
CA THR A 5 11.81 5.56 5.21
C THR A 5 12.69 4.54 4.48
N VAL A 6 12.68 3.27 4.90
CA VAL A 6 13.48 2.20 4.28
C VAL A 6 13.07 2.00 2.82
N TRP A 7 11.78 1.92 2.54
CA TRP A 7 11.25 1.80 1.18
C TRP A 7 11.67 2.99 0.30
N SER A 8 11.52 4.24 0.77
CA SER A 8 11.87 5.44 0.00
C SER A 8 13.37 5.49 -0.32
N ILE A 9 14.23 5.16 0.65
CA ILE A 9 15.67 5.04 0.43
C ILE A 9 15.98 3.94 -0.58
N ALA A 10 15.39 2.75 -0.42
CA ALA A 10 15.59 1.63 -1.34
C ALA A 10 15.14 1.98 -2.77
N ALA A 11 14.01 2.66 -2.92
CA ALA A 11 13.55 3.15 -4.22
C ALA A 11 14.58 4.07 -4.88
N MET A 12 15.09 5.06 -4.16
CA MET A 12 16.09 5.99 -4.68
C MET A 12 17.43 5.30 -5.00
N LEU A 13 17.86 4.33 -4.22
CA LEU A 13 19.10 3.57 -4.44
C LEU A 13 19.07 2.77 -5.74
N HIS A 14 17.91 2.39 -6.29
CA HIS A 14 17.82 1.80 -7.63
C HIS A 14 18.46 2.70 -8.71
N ALA A 15 18.42 4.02 -8.55
CA ALA A 15 19.02 4.95 -9.50
C ALA A 15 20.55 4.83 -9.58
N ALA A 16 21.21 4.37 -8.53
CA ALA A 16 22.66 4.22 -8.46
C ALA A 16 23.17 2.85 -8.97
N VAL A 17 22.29 1.86 -9.04
CA VAL A 17 22.67 0.47 -9.37
C VAL A 17 22.72 0.26 -10.88
N ARG A 18 23.68 -0.60 -11.32
CA ARG A 18 23.92 -0.91 -12.75
C ARG A 18 23.98 -2.42 -13.03
N THR A 19 23.94 -3.26 -12.01
CA THR A 19 24.05 -4.71 -12.14
C THR A 19 22.73 -5.40 -11.80
N THR A 20 22.45 -6.54 -12.42
CA THR A 20 21.27 -7.35 -12.11
C THR A 20 21.22 -7.75 -10.64
N PHE A 21 22.37 -8.15 -10.06
CA PHE A 21 22.43 -8.48 -8.64
C PHE A 21 22.12 -7.28 -7.75
N GLY A 22 22.65 -6.11 -8.09
CA GLY A 22 22.37 -4.88 -7.35
C GLY A 22 20.88 -4.49 -7.42
N PHE A 23 20.24 -4.57 -8.59
CA PHE A 23 18.80 -4.37 -8.71
C PHE A 23 18.02 -5.37 -7.84
N GLY A 24 18.40 -6.65 -7.85
CA GLY A 24 17.80 -7.67 -6.99
C GLY A 24 17.92 -7.33 -5.49
N ALA A 25 19.13 -6.90 -5.06
CA ALA A 25 19.36 -6.49 -3.68
C ALA A 25 18.51 -5.28 -3.27
N MET A 26 18.39 -4.26 -4.13
CA MET A 26 17.55 -3.09 -3.85
C MET A 26 16.06 -3.46 -3.86
N ARG A 27 15.63 -4.39 -4.70
CA ARG A 27 14.26 -4.94 -4.68
C ARG A 27 13.97 -5.68 -3.37
N ALA A 28 14.91 -6.50 -2.90
CA ALA A 28 14.75 -7.17 -1.61
C ALA A 28 14.65 -6.16 -0.45
N LEU A 29 15.51 -5.14 -0.43
CA LEU A 29 15.45 -4.07 0.57
C LEU A 29 14.13 -3.29 0.50
N LEU A 30 13.65 -2.98 -0.71
CA LEU A 30 12.37 -2.32 -0.94
C LEU A 30 11.21 -3.17 -0.39
N GLY A 31 11.18 -4.47 -0.68
CA GLY A 31 10.17 -5.39 -0.16
C GLY A 31 10.16 -5.49 1.37
N ILE A 32 11.34 -5.48 2.01
CA ILE A 32 11.45 -5.40 3.47
C ILE A 32 10.84 -4.08 3.98
N GLY A 33 11.12 -2.96 3.32
CA GLY A 33 10.53 -1.67 3.66
C GLY A 33 9.00 -1.66 3.50
N GLU A 34 8.48 -2.23 2.42
CA GLU A 34 7.03 -2.28 2.13
C GLU A 34 6.25 -3.14 3.11
N SER A 35 6.84 -4.21 3.62
CA SER A 35 6.14 -5.22 4.44
C SER A 35 5.43 -4.66 5.67
N GLY A 36 5.94 -3.58 6.25
CA GLY A 36 5.34 -2.94 7.44
C GLY A 36 4.29 -1.87 7.11
N ASN A 37 4.10 -1.49 5.85
CA ASN A 37 3.21 -0.39 5.48
C ASN A 37 1.73 -0.80 5.61
N TYR A 38 1.36 -1.93 5.03
CA TYR A 38 -0.02 -2.42 5.07
C TYR A 38 -0.52 -2.70 6.49
N PRO A 39 0.21 -3.45 7.36
CA PRO A 39 -0.17 -3.62 8.75
C PRO A 39 -0.31 -2.30 9.52
N ALA A 40 0.57 -1.34 9.26
CA ALA A 40 0.48 -0.01 9.89
C ALA A 40 -0.78 0.75 9.44
N GLY A 41 -1.15 0.67 8.16
CA GLY A 41 -2.37 1.26 7.62
C GLY A 41 -3.62 0.65 8.25
N VAL A 42 -3.71 -0.69 8.29
CA VAL A 42 -4.83 -1.40 8.93
C VAL A 42 -4.93 -1.06 10.42
N LYS A 43 -3.78 -0.98 11.13
CA LYS A 43 -3.75 -0.54 12.52
C LYS A 43 -4.29 0.87 12.67
N THR A 44 -3.89 1.80 11.83
CA THR A 44 -4.39 3.18 11.83
C THR A 44 -5.91 3.24 11.63
N VAL A 45 -6.44 2.45 10.69
CA VAL A 45 -7.89 2.34 10.48
C VAL A 45 -8.57 1.77 11.74
N ALA A 46 -7.97 0.76 12.37
CA ALA A 46 -8.53 0.18 13.59
C ALA A 46 -8.54 1.16 14.78
N GLU A 47 -7.60 2.11 14.82
CA GLU A 47 -7.50 3.14 15.87
C GLU A 47 -8.48 4.32 15.64
N TRP A 48 -8.79 4.65 14.37
CA TRP A 48 -9.57 5.85 14.01
C TRP A 48 -11.02 5.59 13.63
N PHE A 49 -11.39 4.33 13.38
CA PHE A 49 -12.73 3.97 12.91
C PHE A 49 -13.37 2.89 13.78
N PRO A 50 -14.67 3.02 14.12
CA PRO A 50 -15.43 1.97 14.78
C PRO A 50 -15.52 0.74 13.86
N LYS A 51 -15.72 -0.45 14.43
CA LYS A 51 -15.72 -1.74 13.71
C LYS A 51 -16.64 -1.74 12.49
N LYS A 52 -17.80 -1.07 12.58
CA LYS A 52 -18.80 -0.97 11.52
C LYS A 52 -18.28 -0.29 10.25
N GLU A 53 -17.34 0.64 10.38
CA GLU A 53 -16.80 1.44 9.28
C GLU A 53 -15.43 0.98 8.80
N ARG A 54 -14.76 0.08 9.52
CA ARG A 54 -13.40 -0.38 9.19
C ARG A 54 -13.29 -1.00 7.80
N ALA A 55 -14.30 -1.76 7.37
CA ALA A 55 -14.28 -2.38 6.05
C ALA A 55 -14.23 -1.34 4.93
N LEU A 56 -15.08 -0.31 5.02
CA LEU A 56 -15.08 0.80 4.06
C LEU A 56 -13.76 1.60 4.12
N ALA A 57 -13.28 1.92 5.32
CA ALA A 57 -12.04 2.66 5.51
C ALA A 57 -10.82 1.91 4.95
N VAL A 58 -10.74 0.58 5.11
CA VAL A 58 -9.72 -0.26 4.50
C VAL A 58 -9.85 -0.29 2.98
N GLY A 59 -11.08 -0.38 2.44
CA GLY A 59 -11.32 -0.32 1.00
C GLY A 59 -10.86 1.01 0.38
N ILE A 60 -11.10 2.13 1.05
CA ILE A 60 -10.61 3.45 0.65
C ILE A 60 -9.07 3.51 0.73
N PHE A 61 -8.47 2.98 1.80
CA PHE A 61 -7.02 2.90 1.94
C PHE A 61 -6.38 2.06 0.82
N ASP A 62 -6.95 0.89 0.51
CA ASP A 62 -6.50 0.02 -0.57
C ASP A 62 -6.62 0.67 -1.95
N SER A 63 -7.64 1.51 -2.16
CA SER A 63 -7.81 2.25 -3.42
C SER A 63 -6.64 3.17 -3.74
N GLY A 64 -5.89 3.63 -2.74
CA GLY A 64 -4.69 4.44 -2.93
C GLY A 64 -3.61 3.75 -3.78
N SER A 65 -3.42 2.44 -3.63
CA SER A 65 -2.49 1.66 -4.46
C SER A 65 -2.95 1.60 -5.92
N ASN A 66 -4.25 1.49 -6.15
CA ASN A 66 -4.84 1.49 -7.49
C ASN A 66 -4.70 2.86 -8.16
N ILE A 67 -4.84 3.96 -7.41
CA ILE A 67 -4.57 5.32 -7.92
C ILE A 67 -3.12 5.42 -8.40
N GLY A 68 -2.17 4.91 -7.60
CA GLY A 68 -0.77 4.83 -8.00
C GLY A 68 -0.56 4.04 -9.30
N ALA A 69 -1.23 2.88 -9.44
CA ALA A 69 -1.18 2.06 -10.65
C ALA A 69 -1.77 2.77 -11.88
N CYS A 70 -2.79 3.62 -11.71
CA CYS A 70 -3.35 4.45 -12.79
C CYS A 70 -2.41 5.59 -13.19
N VAL A 71 -1.76 6.23 -12.22
CA VAL A 71 -0.89 7.40 -12.45
C VAL A 71 0.47 6.99 -13.03
N ALA A 72 1.02 5.85 -12.58
CA ALA A 72 2.36 5.39 -12.98
C ALA A 72 2.54 5.24 -14.50
N PRO A 73 1.61 4.65 -15.29
CA PRO A 73 1.75 4.53 -16.74
C PRO A 73 1.75 5.85 -17.51
N ILE A 74 1.41 6.94 -16.85
CA ILE A 74 1.44 8.30 -17.42
C ILE A 74 2.71 9.01 -16.97
N LEU A 75 2.94 9.03 -15.66
CA LEU A 75 4.00 9.83 -15.04
C LEU A 75 5.40 9.25 -15.31
N VAL A 76 5.56 7.94 -15.18
CA VAL A 76 6.87 7.28 -15.29
C VAL A 76 7.44 7.38 -16.71
N PRO A 77 6.69 7.12 -17.81
CA PRO A 77 7.19 7.33 -19.17
C PRO A 77 7.55 8.79 -19.46
N TRP A 78 6.79 9.74 -18.92
CA TRP A 78 7.11 11.15 -19.07
C TRP A 78 8.44 11.53 -18.40
N ILE A 79 8.66 11.09 -17.14
CA ILE A 79 9.93 11.30 -16.44
C ILE A 79 11.08 10.62 -17.20
N LEU A 80 10.85 9.38 -17.66
CA LEU A 80 11.83 8.62 -18.42
C LEU A 80 12.28 9.35 -19.70
N ALA A 81 11.33 9.93 -20.43
CA ALA A 81 11.61 10.62 -21.68
C ALA A 81 12.38 11.95 -21.48
N VAL A 82 12.13 12.66 -20.39
CA VAL A 82 12.70 14.00 -20.15
C VAL A 82 13.99 13.93 -19.32
N TYR A 83 14.01 13.09 -18.28
CA TYR A 83 15.08 13.09 -17.27
C TYR A 83 15.85 11.75 -17.18
N GLY A 84 15.42 10.75 -17.93
CA GLY A 84 16.03 9.42 -17.89
C GLY A 84 15.49 8.51 -16.77
N TRP A 85 15.86 7.23 -16.83
CA TRP A 85 15.29 6.20 -15.96
C TRP A 85 15.68 6.34 -14.48
N GLN A 86 16.86 6.90 -14.19
CA GLN A 86 17.31 7.13 -12.82
C GLN A 86 16.38 8.08 -12.06
N MET A 87 15.95 9.13 -12.75
CA MET A 87 15.07 10.13 -12.16
C MET A 87 13.69 9.57 -11.83
N ALA A 88 13.21 8.55 -12.55
CA ALA A 88 11.97 7.89 -12.20
C ALA A 88 12.04 7.28 -10.78
N PHE A 89 13.16 6.62 -10.44
CA PHE A 89 13.37 6.06 -9.10
C PHE A 89 13.59 7.14 -8.03
N ILE A 90 14.32 8.20 -8.37
CA ILE A 90 14.58 9.29 -7.42
C ILE A 90 13.28 10.03 -7.09
N VAL A 91 12.48 10.38 -8.11
CA VAL A 91 11.22 11.10 -7.90
C VAL A 91 10.22 10.27 -7.12
N THR A 92 10.04 8.98 -7.46
CA THR A 92 9.11 8.10 -6.73
C THR A 92 9.54 7.87 -5.29
N GLY A 93 10.84 7.69 -5.03
CA GLY A 93 11.37 7.59 -3.67
C GLY A 93 11.24 8.90 -2.88
N ALA A 94 11.48 10.05 -3.52
CA ALA A 94 11.32 11.37 -2.89
C ALA A 94 9.88 11.66 -2.50
N LEU A 95 8.89 11.23 -3.28
CA LEU A 95 7.47 11.33 -2.92
C LEU A 95 7.15 10.59 -1.60
N GLY A 96 7.84 9.49 -1.33
CA GLY A 96 7.72 8.79 -0.05
C GLY A 96 8.18 9.65 1.14
N PHE A 97 9.23 10.45 0.98
CA PHE A 97 9.66 11.38 2.04
C PHE A 97 8.70 12.55 2.21
N VAL A 98 8.09 13.06 1.12
CA VAL A 98 7.04 14.09 1.21
C VAL A 98 5.85 13.55 2.00
N TRP A 99 5.42 12.31 1.68
CA TRP A 99 4.39 11.62 2.45
C TRP A 99 4.78 11.45 3.92
N LEU A 100 6.01 11.02 4.19
CA LEU A 100 6.51 10.83 5.54
C LEU A 100 6.50 12.13 6.35
N ALA A 101 6.92 13.24 5.76
CA ALA A 101 6.86 14.54 6.39
C ALA A 101 5.42 14.96 6.72
N ALA A 102 4.48 14.76 5.80
CA ALA A 102 3.07 14.99 6.04
C ALA A 102 2.53 14.07 7.15
N TRP A 103 2.85 12.78 7.11
CA TRP A 103 2.43 11.82 8.12
C TRP A 103 2.89 12.20 9.52
N VAL A 104 4.18 12.49 9.70
CA VAL A 104 4.74 12.86 11.01
C VAL A 104 4.16 14.19 11.53
N SER A 105 3.80 15.10 10.62
CA SER A 105 3.26 16.40 10.98
C SER A 105 1.77 16.37 11.35
N PHE A 106 0.98 15.48 10.75
CA PHE A 106 -0.48 15.48 10.88
C PHE A 106 -1.03 14.30 11.67
N TYR A 107 -0.33 13.15 11.67
CA TYR A 107 -0.83 11.96 12.32
C TYR A 107 -0.56 11.98 13.82
N GLU A 108 -1.63 11.76 14.59
CA GLU A 108 -1.58 11.49 16.02
C GLU A 108 -2.64 10.43 16.36
N ILE A 109 -2.46 9.69 17.43
CA ILE A 109 -3.49 8.72 17.89
C ILE A 109 -4.71 9.47 18.42
N PRO A 110 -5.96 8.93 18.26
CA PRO A 110 -7.20 9.63 18.61
C PRO A 110 -7.20 10.21 20.03
N VAL A 111 -6.73 9.43 21.02
CA VAL A 111 -6.70 9.83 22.44
C VAL A 111 -5.84 11.09 22.69
N LYS A 112 -4.81 11.34 21.86
CA LYS A 112 -3.91 12.50 21.99
C LYS A 112 -4.28 13.64 21.05
N GLN A 113 -5.19 13.42 20.10
CA GLN A 113 -5.56 14.41 19.09
C GLN A 113 -6.37 15.54 19.71
N LYS A 114 -5.77 16.71 19.84
CA LYS A 114 -6.37 17.89 20.46
C LYS A 114 -7.57 18.48 19.69
N LYS A 115 -7.69 18.16 18.42
CA LYS A 115 -8.77 18.68 17.55
C LYS A 115 -10.02 17.82 17.58
N LEU A 116 -9.94 16.62 18.18
CA LEU A 116 -11.06 15.69 18.26
C LEU A 116 -12.01 16.11 19.38
N SER A 117 -13.31 16.15 19.08
CA SER A 117 -14.31 16.41 20.11
C SER A 117 -14.52 15.17 20.99
N PRO A 118 -14.94 15.34 22.28
CA PRO A 118 -15.27 14.20 23.14
C PRO A 118 -16.34 13.27 22.53
N ALA A 119 -17.30 13.84 21.78
CA ALA A 119 -18.36 13.07 21.13
C ALA A 119 -17.80 12.18 20.02
N GLU A 120 -16.85 12.68 19.22
CA GLU A 120 -16.16 11.90 18.17
C GLU A 120 -15.30 10.81 18.78
N LEU A 121 -14.56 11.10 19.86
CA LEU A 121 -13.77 10.08 20.55
C LEU A 121 -14.65 8.95 21.09
N ASN A 122 -15.79 9.28 21.70
CA ASN A 122 -16.76 8.29 22.16
C ASN A 122 -17.35 7.48 20.99
N TYR A 123 -17.59 8.11 19.83
CA TYR A 123 -18.06 7.40 18.64
C TYR A 123 -16.99 6.42 18.11
N ILE A 124 -15.73 6.82 18.06
CA ILE A 124 -14.63 5.93 17.63
C ILE A 124 -14.54 4.71 18.57
N ASN A 125 -14.72 4.91 19.87
CA ASN A 125 -14.62 3.85 20.88
C ASN A 125 -15.95 3.12 21.15
N SER A 126 -17.02 3.45 20.44
CA SER A 126 -18.38 2.92 20.70
C SER A 126 -18.47 1.39 20.68
N ASP A 127 -17.55 0.72 19.96
CA ASP A 127 -17.51 -0.73 19.88
C ASP A 127 -16.67 -1.40 20.99
N GLU A 128 -15.97 -0.64 21.81
CA GLU A 128 -15.22 -1.17 22.97
C GLU A 128 -16.18 -1.46 24.12
N ASP A 129 -17.23 -0.68 24.24
CA ASP A 129 -18.27 -0.87 25.28
C ASP A 129 -19.18 -2.09 25.01
N GLU A 130 -19.33 -2.50 23.72
CA GLU A 130 -20.10 -3.69 23.33
C GLU A 130 -19.30 -5.00 23.49
N ALA A 131 -17.99 -4.93 23.49
CA ALA A 131 -17.10 -6.05 23.75
C ALA A 131 -16.86 -6.12 25.27
N GLY A 132 -17.81 -6.72 26.02
CA GLY A 132 -17.64 -6.94 27.46
C GLY A 132 -16.26 -7.51 27.79
N GLU A 133 -15.71 -7.07 28.90
CA GLU A 133 -14.52 -7.41 29.71
C GLU A 133 -13.51 -8.50 29.26
N ASP A 134 -13.63 -9.06 28.06
CA ASP A 134 -12.69 -10.02 27.48
C ASP A 134 -11.49 -9.33 26.79
N ASN A 135 -11.10 -8.16 27.33
CA ASN A 135 -9.84 -7.51 27.01
C ASN A 135 -8.67 -8.26 27.69
N ASP A 136 -8.54 -9.56 27.38
CA ASP A 136 -7.28 -10.25 27.58
C ASP A 136 -6.25 -9.64 26.61
N THR A 137 -5.64 -8.53 27.03
CA THR A 137 -4.49 -7.88 26.39
C THR A 137 -3.24 -8.76 26.44
N SER A 138 -3.41 -10.07 26.66
CA SER A 138 -2.34 -11.03 26.52
C SER A 138 -1.77 -10.92 25.11
N THR A 139 -0.48 -10.67 25.03
CA THR A 139 0.27 -10.64 23.77
C THR A 139 -0.05 -11.89 22.96
N VAL A 140 -0.80 -11.72 21.87
CA VAL A 140 -1.23 -12.84 21.03
C VAL A 140 0.00 -13.48 20.42
N THR A 141 0.35 -14.66 20.93
CA THR A 141 1.52 -15.40 20.47
C THR A 141 1.27 -15.96 19.07
N TRP A 142 2.30 -15.95 18.21
CA TRP A 142 2.26 -16.52 16.87
C TRP A 142 1.68 -17.94 16.82
N LYS A 143 1.98 -18.77 17.84
CA LYS A 143 1.41 -20.14 17.95
C LYS A 143 -0.11 -20.12 18.10
N LYS A 144 -0.66 -19.17 18.86
CA LYS A 144 -2.12 -19.03 19.04
C LYS A 144 -2.78 -18.59 17.73
N LEU A 145 -2.16 -17.63 17.01
CA LEU A 145 -2.65 -17.18 15.69
C LEU A 145 -2.65 -18.32 14.66
N LEU A 146 -1.56 -19.07 14.54
CA LEU A 146 -1.45 -20.20 13.62
C LEU A 146 -2.38 -21.37 13.97
N GLY A 147 -2.89 -21.44 15.19
CA GLY A 147 -3.91 -22.41 15.61
C GLY A 147 -5.34 -22.07 15.14
N LEU A 148 -5.59 -20.84 14.71
CA LEU A 148 -6.92 -20.39 14.30
C LEU A 148 -7.23 -20.79 12.85
N LYS A 149 -8.39 -21.38 12.60
CA LYS A 149 -8.87 -21.71 11.25
C LYS A 149 -9.03 -20.48 10.37
N GLN A 150 -9.41 -19.35 10.97
CA GLN A 150 -9.56 -18.07 10.28
C GLN A 150 -8.24 -17.57 9.70
N THR A 151 -7.13 -17.78 10.41
CA THR A 151 -5.78 -17.42 9.92
C THR A 151 -5.44 -18.19 8.65
N TRP A 152 -5.70 -19.49 8.62
CA TRP A 152 -5.46 -20.32 7.44
C TRP A 152 -6.39 -20.00 6.28
N ALA A 153 -7.66 -19.68 6.56
CA ALA A 153 -8.59 -19.22 5.52
C ALA A 153 -8.12 -17.93 4.87
N PHE A 154 -7.64 -16.96 5.68
CA PHE A 154 -7.06 -15.71 5.17
C PHE A 154 -5.79 -15.95 4.35
N ILE A 155 -4.86 -16.78 4.87
CA ILE A 155 -3.63 -17.15 4.14
C ILE A 155 -3.96 -17.80 2.79
N ALA A 156 -4.89 -18.75 2.78
CA ALA A 156 -5.29 -19.41 1.53
C ALA A 156 -5.95 -18.42 0.55
N GLY A 157 -6.83 -17.56 1.02
CA GLY A 157 -7.43 -16.50 0.20
C GLY A 157 -6.36 -15.63 -0.47
N LYS A 158 -5.42 -15.10 0.30
CA LYS A 158 -4.32 -14.28 -0.20
C LYS A 158 -3.40 -15.05 -1.14
N PHE A 159 -3.07 -16.30 -0.82
CA PHE A 159 -2.22 -17.15 -1.66
C PHE A 159 -2.79 -17.35 -3.07
N PHE A 160 -4.11 -17.43 -3.23
CA PHE A 160 -4.74 -17.60 -4.54
C PHE A 160 -5.04 -16.26 -5.25
N THR A 161 -5.28 -15.17 -4.52
CA THR A 161 -5.67 -13.89 -5.13
C THR A 161 -4.48 -13.00 -5.47
N ASP A 162 -3.48 -12.90 -4.59
CA ASP A 162 -2.35 -12.00 -4.80
C ASP A 162 -1.51 -12.31 -6.05
N PRO A 163 -1.22 -13.59 -6.40
CA PRO A 163 -0.51 -13.90 -7.64
C PRO A 163 -1.23 -13.43 -8.90
N ILE A 164 -2.56 -13.42 -8.91
CA ILE A 164 -3.36 -12.94 -10.06
C ILE A 164 -3.13 -11.42 -10.21
N TRP A 165 -3.20 -10.67 -9.11
CA TRP A 165 -2.93 -9.23 -9.11
C TRP A 165 -1.53 -8.90 -9.61
N TYR A 166 -0.51 -9.56 -9.05
CA TYR A 166 0.89 -9.35 -9.46
C TYR A 166 1.15 -9.79 -10.90
N PHE A 167 0.48 -10.84 -11.38
CA PHE A 167 0.55 -11.24 -12.78
C PHE A 167 0.08 -10.09 -13.69
N PHE A 168 -1.08 -9.52 -13.44
CA PHE A 168 -1.56 -8.38 -14.22
C PHE A 168 -0.65 -7.16 -14.08
N LEU A 169 -0.18 -6.86 -12.89
CA LEU A 169 0.65 -5.69 -12.64
C LEU A 169 1.99 -5.75 -13.42
N PHE A 170 2.63 -6.91 -13.47
CA PHE A 170 3.96 -7.05 -14.09
C PHE A 170 3.91 -7.49 -15.56
N TRP A 171 2.99 -8.35 -15.93
CA TRP A 171 2.97 -8.94 -17.26
C TRP A 171 2.04 -8.22 -18.25
N LEU A 172 1.01 -7.56 -17.78
CA LEU A 172 0.06 -6.85 -18.64
C LEU A 172 0.74 -5.77 -19.51
N PRO A 173 1.63 -4.91 -18.97
CA PRO A 173 2.36 -3.97 -19.80
C PRO A 173 3.19 -4.64 -20.90
N SER A 174 3.90 -5.73 -20.57
CA SER A 174 4.70 -6.49 -21.53
C SER A 174 3.83 -7.17 -22.59
N TYR A 175 2.67 -7.68 -22.19
CA TYR A 175 1.69 -8.26 -23.12
C TYR A 175 1.20 -7.23 -24.11
N PHE A 176 0.79 -6.05 -23.66
CA PHE A 176 0.37 -4.96 -24.55
C PHE A 176 1.50 -4.50 -25.49
N ALA A 177 2.72 -4.44 -24.98
CA ALA A 177 3.88 -4.09 -25.83
C ALA A 177 4.12 -5.12 -26.93
N THR A 178 4.03 -6.42 -26.60
CA THR A 178 4.37 -7.51 -27.53
C THR A 178 3.26 -7.74 -28.56
N TYR A 179 2.01 -7.82 -28.14
CA TYR A 179 0.89 -8.20 -29.01
C TYR A 179 0.20 -7.01 -29.68
N PHE A 180 0.14 -5.87 -29.00
CA PHE A 180 -0.51 -4.66 -29.52
C PHE A 180 0.49 -3.56 -29.91
N HIS A 181 1.79 -3.87 -29.90
CA HIS A 181 2.87 -2.95 -30.25
C HIS A 181 2.81 -1.61 -29.49
N LEU A 182 2.33 -1.66 -28.24
CA LEU A 182 2.23 -0.48 -27.39
C LEU A 182 3.64 0.00 -27.02
N ASP A 183 3.91 1.27 -27.27
CA ASP A 183 5.17 1.90 -26.87
C ASP A 183 5.14 2.27 -25.39
N LEU A 184 5.79 1.45 -24.55
CA LEU A 184 5.85 1.65 -23.09
C LEU A 184 6.63 2.91 -22.67
N LYS A 185 7.30 3.59 -23.64
CA LYS A 185 7.94 4.89 -23.39
C LYS A 185 6.97 6.07 -23.47
N LYS A 186 5.74 5.81 -23.92
CA LYS A 186 4.67 6.81 -24.00
C LYS A 186 3.58 6.52 -22.95
N PRO A 187 2.84 7.55 -22.50
CA PRO A 187 1.67 7.35 -21.65
C PRO A 187 0.69 6.33 -22.24
N SER A 188 0.32 5.34 -21.44
CA SER A 188 -0.48 4.20 -21.89
C SER A 188 -1.92 4.29 -21.41
N LEU A 189 -2.82 4.80 -22.23
CA LEU A 189 -4.26 4.86 -21.94
C LEU A 189 -4.88 3.49 -21.69
N PRO A 190 -4.58 2.41 -22.44
CA PRO A 190 -5.12 1.07 -22.15
C PRO A 190 -4.81 0.57 -20.74
N LEU A 191 -3.60 0.79 -20.24
CA LEU A 191 -3.23 0.40 -18.87
C LEU A 191 -3.99 1.22 -17.82
N VAL A 192 -4.17 2.52 -18.07
CA VAL A 192 -4.96 3.39 -17.18
C VAL A 192 -6.40 2.89 -17.09
N ILE A 193 -7.04 2.51 -18.21
CA ILE A 193 -8.42 2.00 -18.22
C ILE A 193 -8.53 0.71 -17.39
N VAL A 194 -7.60 -0.23 -17.57
CA VAL A 194 -7.61 -1.49 -16.81
C VAL A 194 -7.46 -1.24 -15.32
N TYR A 195 -6.49 -0.41 -14.90
CA TYR A 195 -6.27 -0.13 -13.49
C TYR A 195 -7.38 0.74 -12.87
N THR A 196 -8.04 1.60 -13.65
CA THR A 196 -9.24 2.30 -13.20
C THR A 196 -10.39 1.32 -12.92
N GLY A 197 -10.56 0.31 -13.78
CA GLY A 197 -11.54 -0.76 -13.55
C GLY A 197 -11.28 -1.52 -12.24
N THR A 198 -10.01 -1.84 -11.94
CA THR A 198 -9.65 -2.50 -10.67
C THR A 198 -9.88 -1.60 -9.45
N MET A 199 -9.63 -0.29 -9.59
CA MET A 199 -9.92 0.68 -8.52
C MET A 199 -11.42 0.73 -8.19
N ILE A 200 -12.28 0.79 -9.21
CA ILE A 200 -13.74 0.78 -9.02
C ILE A 200 -14.18 -0.52 -8.35
N GLY A 201 -13.64 -1.66 -8.80
CA GLY A 201 -13.95 -2.96 -8.20
C GLY A 201 -13.50 -3.07 -6.73
N SER A 202 -12.36 -2.48 -6.37
CA SER A 202 -11.85 -2.49 -4.98
C SER A 202 -12.71 -1.69 -4.00
N ILE A 203 -13.38 -0.63 -4.47
CA ILE A 203 -14.25 0.21 -3.62
C ILE A 203 -15.68 -0.37 -3.57
N GLY A 204 -16.14 -0.95 -4.68
CA GLY A 204 -17.53 -1.40 -4.84
C GLY A 204 -17.79 -2.87 -4.47
N GLY A 205 -16.75 -3.67 -4.20
CA GLY A 205 -16.80 -5.10 -3.82
C GLY A 205 -16.59 -5.34 -2.33
#